data_b1e5be6f435513b834c61950cb5fc4e0
#
_entry.id   b1e5be6f435513b834c61950cb5fc4e0
#
_cell.length_a   1.000
_cell.length_b   1.000
_cell.length_c   1.000
_cell.angle_alpha   90.00
_cell.angle_beta   90.00
_cell.angle_gamma   90.00
#
_symmetry.space_group_name_H-M   'P 1'
#
loop_
_entity.id
_entity.type
_entity.pdbx_description
1 polymer ?
#
loop_
_entity_poly.entity_id
_entity_poly.type
_entity_poly.pdbx_seq_one_letter_code
_entity_poly.pdbx_strand_id
1 'polypeptide(L)'
;MSEYRFMNQLIEKEHIPTPAYVFDLDKMKEFAEKVKRCLTGKAEICYAMKANPFLIKPMLEIVSSLEVCSPGEFRICERAGIPMEKIVLSGVYKNPDDIAYMLDTYGNRGTYTVESLQHLEVLNDTAVRHGITLLVLIRVTSGNQFGIDEAEIRKIISEREKYTGIEIEGIQFYSGTQKRNLSQMQEELKHLDTFIRELEEIGGMEIRTLEYGPGFFVPYFVKDKSMRTEELLGEFVEILDGLQFKGRIVLEMGRFLAASCGYYITSIVDMKVNKEQPYVILDGGINHLNYYGQAMAMKHPYCSQLDFEGHEKTGDEEQHWNLCGALCTVSDVIVKQFPLRNPKICDILVFERVGAYSVTEGIYLFLSRPLPKIYFWTQADGLHLVRDGIHTDILNSEN
;
A
#
# COMPACT_ATOMS: atom_id res chain seq x y z
N MET A 1 -30.62 4.34 -6.46
CA MET A 1 -29.46 5.25 -6.46
C MET A 1 -28.25 4.35 -6.41
N SER A 2 -27.33 4.47 -7.37
CA SER A 2 -26.18 3.58 -7.45
C SER A 2 -25.36 3.70 -6.17
N GLU A 3 -24.81 2.58 -5.71
CA GLU A 3 -23.87 2.50 -4.59
C GLU A 3 -22.65 3.43 -4.81
N TYR A 4 -22.42 3.84 -6.06
CA TYR A 4 -21.33 4.69 -6.51
C TYR A 4 -21.79 6.14 -6.73
N ARG A 5 -21.88 6.92 -5.65
CA ARG A 5 -22.31 8.33 -5.70
C ARG A 5 -21.45 9.19 -6.63
N PHE A 6 -20.17 8.85 -6.82
CA PHE A 6 -19.26 9.55 -7.74
C PHE A 6 -19.58 9.29 -9.21
N MET A 7 -20.25 8.18 -9.56
CA MET A 7 -20.55 7.85 -10.96
C MET A 7 -21.46 8.87 -11.61
N ASN A 8 -22.49 9.36 -10.92
CA ASN A 8 -23.38 10.39 -11.47
C ASN A 8 -22.60 11.65 -11.85
N GLN A 9 -21.59 12.04 -11.06
CA GLN A 9 -20.77 13.23 -11.35
C GLN A 9 -19.77 12.99 -12.50
N LEU A 10 -19.25 11.77 -12.64
CA LEU A 10 -18.40 11.39 -13.77
C LEU A 10 -19.17 11.45 -15.10
N ILE A 11 -20.42 10.98 -15.10
CA ILE A 11 -21.27 10.94 -16.28
C ILE A 11 -21.75 12.35 -16.65
N GLU A 12 -22.19 13.15 -15.69
CA GLU A 12 -22.72 14.50 -15.92
C GLU A 12 -21.67 15.51 -16.37
N LYS A 13 -20.44 15.41 -15.89
CA LYS A 13 -19.38 16.41 -16.14
C LYS A 13 -18.54 16.13 -17.38
N GLU A 14 -18.27 14.90 -17.66
CA GLU A 14 -17.47 14.47 -18.81
C GLU A 14 -17.96 13.06 -19.17
N HIS A 15 -18.19 12.74 -20.44
CA HIS A 15 -18.27 11.33 -20.84
C HIS A 15 -17.06 10.62 -20.23
N ILE A 16 -17.28 9.72 -19.29
CA ILE A 16 -16.24 9.17 -18.40
C ILE A 16 -15.03 8.76 -19.23
N PRO A 17 -13.88 9.42 -19.06
CA PRO A 17 -12.69 8.97 -19.74
C PRO A 17 -12.18 7.71 -19.05
N THR A 18 -12.58 6.58 -19.56
CA THR A 18 -12.02 5.29 -19.14
C THR A 18 -10.73 5.00 -19.92
N PRO A 19 -9.80 4.23 -19.33
CA PRO A 19 -9.81 3.75 -17.97
C PRO A 19 -9.42 4.85 -16.95
N ALA A 20 -9.96 4.76 -15.73
CA ALA A 20 -9.66 5.72 -14.66
C ALA A 20 -9.66 5.07 -13.28
N TYR A 21 -8.91 5.68 -12.34
CA TYR A 21 -9.03 5.37 -10.92
C TYR A 21 -9.83 6.46 -10.20
N VAL A 22 -10.66 6.06 -9.25
CA VAL A 22 -11.30 6.96 -8.31
C VAL A 22 -10.95 6.51 -6.89
N PHE A 23 -10.40 7.41 -6.08
CA PHE A 23 -10.16 7.17 -4.66
C PHE A 23 -11.19 7.98 -3.84
N ASP A 24 -12.05 7.26 -3.14
CA ASP A 24 -13.04 7.80 -2.22
C ASP A 24 -12.36 8.16 -0.91
N LEU A 25 -12.11 9.46 -0.71
CA LEU A 25 -11.41 9.95 0.48
C LEU A 25 -12.27 9.89 1.74
N ASP A 26 -13.59 9.99 1.63
CA ASP A 26 -14.48 9.85 2.79
C ASP A 26 -14.45 8.42 3.32
N LYS A 27 -14.54 7.43 2.41
CA LYS A 27 -14.41 6.00 2.75
C LYS A 27 -13.03 5.67 3.34
N MET A 28 -11.97 6.28 2.77
CA MET A 28 -10.61 6.14 3.31
C MET A 28 -10.53 6.69 4.74
N LYS A 29 -10.99 7.94 4.96
CA LYS A 29 -10.94 8.60 6.26
C LYS A 29 -11.77 7.83 7.30
N GLU A 30 -13.00 7.46 6.96
CA GLU A 30 -13.86 6.67 7.86
C GLU A 30 -13.18 5.38 8.31
N PHE A 31 -12.60 4.63 7.36
CA PHE A 31 -11.93 3.37 7.67
C PHE A 31 -10.65 3.57 8.50
N ALA A 32 -9.78 4.50 8.11
CA ALA A 32 -8.54 4.78 8.84
C ALA A 32 -8.79 5.31 10.25
N GLU A 33 -9.79 6.18 10.44
CA GLU A 33 -10.21 6.64 11.76
C GLU A 33 -10.82 5.52 12.61
N LYS A 34 -11.57 4.60 12.00
CA LYS A 34 -12.07 3.40 12.68
C LYS A 34 -10.91 2.57 13.23
N VAL A 35 -9.90 2.28 12.38
CA VAL A 35 -8.69 1.55 12.78
C VAL A 35 -7.98 2.28 13.92
N LYS A 36 -7.78 3.61 13.79
CA LYS A 36 -7.15 4.42 14.81
C LYS A 36 -7.89 4.36 16.15
N ARG A 37 -9.23 4.46 16.14
CA ARG A 37 -10.04 4.34 17.36
C ARG A 37 -9.87 2.99 18.06
N CYS A 38 -9.86 1.89 17.31
CA CYS A 38 -9.63 0.56 17.87
C CYS A 38 -8.25 0.40 18.52
N LEU A 39 -7.25 1.14 18.02
CA LEU A 39 -5.85 1.07 18.48
C LEU A 39 -5.50 2.17 19.51
N THR A 40 -6.43 3.06 19.85
CA THR A 40 -6.19 4.21 20.74
C THR A 40 -5.59 3.77 22.07
N GLY A 41 -4.46 4.39 22.46
CA GLY A 41 -3.73 4.07 23.68
C GLY A 41 -2.96 2.74 23.68
N LYS A 42 -2.93 2.03 22.55
CA LYS A 42 -2.24 0.74 22.38
C LYS A 42 -1.13 0.81 21.34
N ALA A 43 -1.40 1.41 20.20
CA ALA A 43 -0.43 1.56 19.12
C ALA A 43 -0.71 2.79 18.28
N GLU A 44 0.34 3.34 17.69
CA GLU A 44 0.30 4.36 16.65
C GLU A 44 0.26 3.69 15.27
N ILE A 45 -0.05 4.46 14.23
CA ILE A 45 -0.13 3.96 12.86
C ILE A 45 0.91 4.68 12.00
N CYS A 46 1.74 3.90 11.29
CA CYS A 46 2.60 4.33 10.20
C CYS A 46 1.98 3.89 8.87
N TYR A 47 1.71 4.84 7.96
CA TYR A 47 1.18 4.49 6.65
C TYR A 47 2.31 4.18 5.67
N ALA A 48 2.37 2.95 5.18
CA ALA A 48 3.30 2.53 4.13
C ALA A 48 2.85 3.10 2.78
N MET A 49 3.45 4.24 2.38
CA MET A 49 3.00 5.01 1.21
C MET A 49 3.14 4.27 -0.12
N LYS A 50 4.00 3.26 -0.20
CA LYS A 50 4.12 2.36 -1.36
C LYS A 50 2.79 1.72 -1.77
N ALA A 51 1.87 1.58 -0.84
CA ALA A 51 0.53 1.07 -1.13
C ALA A 51 -0.26 2.02 -2.04
N ASN A 52 -0.20 3.32 -1.80
CA ASN A 52 -0.76 4.34 -2.67
C ASN A 52 -0.20 5.74 -2.33
N PRO A 53 0.75 6.25 -3.11
CA PRO A 53 1.39 7.55 -2.83
C PRO A 53 0.46 8.75 -3.00
N PHE A 54 -0.66 8.61 -3.69
CA PHE A 54 -1.64 9.70 -3.84
C PHE A 54 -2.37 10.01 -2.53
N LEU A 55 -2.46 9.04 -1.62
CA LEU A 55 -3.21 9.17 -0.37
C LEU A 55 -2.40 9.77 0.80
N ILE A 56 -1.13 10.14 0.62
CA ILE A 56 -0.24 10.54 1.72
C ILE A 56 -0.76 11.75 2.52
N LYS A 57 -1.23 12.81 1.84
CA LYS A 57 -1.75 14.00 2.53
C LYS A 57 -3.00 13.71 3.35
N PRO A 58 -4.09 13.18 2.76
CA PRO A 58 -5.29 12.87 3.54
C PRO A 58 -5.07 11.78 4.60
N MET A 59 -4.14 10.85 4.37
CA MET A 59 -3.81 9.81 5.34
C MET A 59 -3.06 10.39 6.55
N LEU A 60 -2.13 11.33 6.33
CA LEU A 60 -1.34 11.94 7.41
C LEU A 60 -2.16 12.77 8.41
N GLU A 61 -3.38 13.17 8.06
CA GLU A 61 -4.32 13.78 9.01
C GLU A 61 -4.74 12.79 10.11
N ILE A 62 -4.59 11.48 9.87
CA ILE A 62 -5.09 10.42 10.74
C ILE A 62 -3.96 9.64 11.39
N VAL A 63 -2.91 9.29 10.61
CA VAL A 63 -1.78 8.47 11.07
C VAL A 63 -0.66 9.32 11.67
N SER A 64 0.25 8.70 12.42
CA SER A 64 1.36 9.38 13.08
C SER A 64 2.55 9.63 12.16
N SER A 65 2.79 8.75 11.18
CA SER A 65 3.96 8.78 10.29
C SER A 65 3.70 8.10 8.95
N LEU A 66 4.64 8.28 8.02
CA LEU A 66 4.67 7.63 6.70
C LEU A 66 5.94 6.81 6.56
N GLU A 67 5.84 5.57 6.13
CA GLU A 67 6.99 4.77 5.69
C GLU A 67 7.28 5.07 4.22
N VAL A 68 8.55 5.41 3.94
CA VAL A 68 9.08 5.82 2.64
C VAL A 68 10.22 4.87 2.26
N CYS A 69 10.12 4.18 1.14
CA CYS A 69 11.02 3.09 0.76
C CYS A 69 12.00 3.42 -0.37
N SER A 70 11.91 4.62 -0.94
CA SER A 70 12.79 5.01 -2.05
C SER A 70 13.01 6.53 -2.11
N PRO A 71 14.12 6.98 -2.77
CA PRO A 71 14.32 8.41 -3.02
C PRO A 71 13.20 9.06 -3.83
N GLY A 72 12.57 8.31 -4.74
CA GLY A 72 11.41 8.78 -5.51
C GLY A 72 10.20 9.07 -4.62
N GLU A 73 9.88 8.17 -3.70
CA GLU A 73 8.83 8.38 -2.70
C GLU A 73 9.15 9.54 -1.77
N PHE A 74 10.41 9.67 -1.36
CA PHE A 74 10.86 10.81 -0.56
C PHE A 74 10.61 12.16 -1.29
N ARG A 75 10.98 12.27 -2.57
CA ARG A 75 10.68 13.46 -3.38
C ARG A 75 9.19 13.74 -3.54
N ILE A 76 8.34 12.71 -3.52
CA ILE A 76 6.87 12.89 -3.48
C ILE A 76 6.48 13.55 -2.16
N CYS A 77 7.02 13.09 -1.02
CA CYS A 77 6.78 13.70 0.29
C CYS A 77 7.25 15.16 0.34
N GLU A 78 8.44 15.47 -0.19
CA GLU A 78 8.96 16.84 -0.28
C GLU A 78 8.02 17.76 -1.07
N ARG A 79 7.63 17.38 -2.29
CA ARG A 79 6.67 18.15 -3.10
C ARG A 79 5.31 18.30 -2.44
N ALA A 80 4.92 17.32 -1.63
CA ALA A 80 3.68 17.35 -0.88
C ALA A 80 3.76 18.22 0.38
N GLY A 81 4.97 18.66 0.79
CA GLY A 81 5.21 19.45 2.00
C GLY A 81 5.05 18.61 3.29
N ILE A 82 5.33 17.31 3.24
CA ILE A 82 5.27 16.42 4.40
C ILE A 82 6.42 16.76 5.36
N PRO A 83 6.16 17.03 6.65
CA PRO A 83 7.22 17.28 7.63
C PRO A 83 8.13 16.07 7.79
N MET A 84 9.46 16.29 7.80
CA MET A 84 10.45 15.21 7.89
C MET A 84 10.30 14.38 9.16
N GLU A 85 9.85 14.99 10.26
CA GLU A 85 9.58 14.32 11.54
C GLU A 85 8.47 13.25 11.46
N LYS A 86 7.69 13.29 10.38
CA LYS A 86 6.63 12.31 10.09
C LYS A 86 7.09 11.18 9.17
N ILE A 87 8.35 11.15 8.77
CA ILE A 87 8.88 10.20 7.81
C ILE A 87 9.74 9.15 8.49
N VAL A 88 9.46 7.89 8.20
CA VAL A 88 10.32 6.72 8.48
C VAL A 88 10.95 6.31 7.15
N LEU A 89 12.25 6.55 7.02
CA LEU A 89 13.03 6.21 5.82
C LEU A 89 13.46 4.74 5.86
N SER A 90 12.70 3.92 5.18
CA SER A 90 12.92 2.48 5.00
C SER A 90 13.63 2.18 3.67
N GLY A 91 13.48 0.97 3.17
CA GLY A 91 13.95 0.51 1.86
C GLY A 91 15.31 -0.17 1.90
N VAL A 92 15.42 -1.19 1.06
CA VAL A 92 16.57 -2.12 1.00
C VAL A 92 17.84 -1.54 0.39
N TYR A 93 17.74 -0.37 -0.21
CA TYR A 93 18.89 0.32 -0.80
C TYR A 93 18.96 1.76 -0.31
N LYS A 94 20.03 2.09 0.39
CA LYS A 94 20.34 3.44 0.84
C LYS A 94 21.56 3.95 0.09
N ASN A 95 21.32 4.86 -0.88
CA ASN A 95 22.39 5.52 -1.61
C ASN A 95 23.02 6.59 -0.71
N PRO A 96 24.36 6.62 -0.54
CA PRO A 96 25.05 7.62 0.27
C PRO A 96 24.74 9.09 -0.14
N ASP A 97 24.60 9.37 -1.43
CA ASP A 97 24.31 10.73 -1.91
C ASP A 97 22.89 11.17 -1.55
N ASP A 98 21.90 10.27 -1.66
CA ASP A 98 20.53 10.55 -1.24
C ASP A 98 20.46 10.78 0.29
N ILE A 99 21.20 10.00 1.09
CA ILE A 99 21.28 10.20 2.54
C ILE A 99 21.96 11.55 2.85
N ALA A 100 23.08 11.88 2.19
CA ALA A 100 23.75 13.16 2.38
C ALA A 100 22.80 14.33 2.06
N TYR A 101 22.07 14.26 0.93
CA TYR A 101 21.07 15.27 0.57
C TYR A 101 20.00 15.45 1.67
N MET A 102 19.49 14.35 2.22
CA MET A 102 18.48 14.40 3.29
C MET A 102 19.04 15.06 4.56
N LEU A 103 20.29 14.73 4.94
CA LEU A 103 20.92 15.30 6.12
C LEU A 103 21.30 16.78 5.92
N ASP A 104 21.79 17.17 4.74
CA ASP A 104 22.05 18.56 4.40
C ASP A 104 20.80 19.42 4.47
N THR A 105 19.66 18.86 4.03
CA THR A 105 18.41 19.62 3.90
C THR A 105 17.60 19.63 5.20
N TYR A 106 17.55 18.51 5.92
CA TYR A 106 16.63 18.29 7.04
C TYR A 106 17.32 18.03 8.38
N GLY A 107 18.66 17.89 8.39
CA GLY A 107 19.43 17.58 9.60
C GLY A 107 19.12 16.17 10.11
N ASN A 108 18.97 16.03 11.42
CA ASN A 108 18.71 14.75 12.09
C ASN A 108 17.22 14.40 12.24
N ARG A 109 16.35 15.12 11.52
CA ARG A 109 14.90 14.86 11.58
C ARG A 109 14.51 13.57 10.86
N GLY A 110 13.42 12.96 11.30
CA GLY A 110 12.92 11.68 10.78
C GLY A 110 13.57 10.48 11.47
N THR A 111 13.08 9.30 11.11
CA THR A 111 13.58 8.01 11.61
C THR A 111 14.10 7.20 10.43
N TYR A 112 15.19 6.47 10.62
CA TYR A 112 15.81 5.69 9.56
C TYR A 112 15.79 4.21 9.92
N THR A 113 15.47 3.32 8.98
CA THR A 113 15.60 1.87 9.21
C THR A 113 16.99 1.38 8.77
N VAL A 114 17.53 0.45 9.51
CA VAL A 114 18.77 -0.26 9.21
C VAL A 114 18.43 -1.71 8.88
N GLU A 115 18.66 -2.12 7.62
CA GLU A 115 18.35 -3.45 7.12
C GLU A 115 19.60 -4.28 6.75
N SER A 116 20.79 -3.73 6.95
CA SER A 116 22.10 -4.39 6.72
C SER A 116 23.22 -3.66 7.43
N LEU A 117 24.39 -4.30 7.56
CA LEU A 117 25.60 -3.63 8.06
C LEU A 117 26.01 -2.46 7.16
N GLN A 118 25.86 -2.60 5.86
CA GLN A 118 26.11 -1.51 4.90
C GLN A 118 25.23 -0.28 5.19
N HIS A 119 23.93 -0.47 5.51
CA HIS A 119 23.06 0.64 5.90
C HIS A 119 23.54 1.31 7.19
N LEU A 120 23.97 0.50 8.17
CA LEU A 120 24.50 0.99 9.43
C LEU A 120 25.73 1.88 9.22
N GLU A 121 26.67 1.43 8.39
CA GLU A 121 27.89 2.17 8.03
C GLU A 121 27.54 3.47 7.28
N VAL A 122 26.72 3.39 6.23
CA VAL A 122 26.33 4.57 5.43
C VAL A 122 25.66 5.64 6.28
N LEU A 123 24.72 5.25 7.15
CA LEU A 123 24.02 6.20 8.02
C LEU A 123 24.97 6.78 9.07
N ASN A 124 25.75 5.92 9.76
CA ASN A 124 26.70 6.36 10.77
C ASN A 124 27.74 7.35 10.20
N ASP A 125 28.42 6.96 9.12
CA ASP A 125 29.53 7.75 8.57
C ASP A 125 29.04 9.08 8.00
N THR A 126 27.81 9.07 7.40
CA THR A 126 27.23 10.31 6.89
C THR A 126 26.83 11.21 8.05
N ALA A 127 26.19 10.69 9.09
CA ALA A 127 25.82 11.47 10.27
C ALA A 127 27.04 12.04 11.01
N VAL A 128 28.09 11.25 11.18
CA VAL A 128 29.37 11.74 11.78
C VAL A 128 29.98 12.87 10.99
N ARG A 129 30.02 12.79 9.64
CA ARG A 129 30.49 13.87 8.77
C ARG A 129 29.67 15.15 8.91
N HIS A 130 28.39 15.06 9.21
CA HIS A 130 27.50 16.20 9.42
C HIS A 130 27.45 16.67 10.88
N GLY A 131 28.14 15.98 11.80
CA GLY A 131 28.15 16.31 13.23
C GLY A 131 26.81 16.16 13.93
N ILE A 132 25.98 15.20 13.45
CA ILE A 132 24.61 14.95 13.97
C ILE A 132 24.47 13.49 14.40
N THR A 133 23.41 13.20 15.13
CA THR A 133 23.02 11.83 15.51
C THR A 133 21.64 11.52 14.93
N LEU A 134 21.50 10.38 14.26
CA LEU A 134 20.26 9.91 13.65
C LEU A 134 19.56 8.89 14.53
N LEU A 135 18.22 8.99 14.60
CA LEU A 135 17.39 7.94 15.20
C LEU A 135 17.21 6.78 14.22
N VAL A 136 17.54 5.57 14.64
CA VAL A 136 17.41 4.38 13.78
C VAL A 136 16.58 3.28 14.42
N LEU A 137 15.84 2.58 13.55
CA LEU A 137 15.21 1.29 13.88
C LEU A 137 15.97 0.18 13.17
N ILE A 138 16.40 -0.83 13.91
CA ILE A 138 17.05 -2.01 13.32
C ILE A 138 15.96 -2.99 12.89
N ARG A 139 15.92 -3.32 11.61
CA ARG A 139 14.97 -4.29 11.09
C ARG A 139 15.46 -5.71 11.31
N VAL A 140 14.67 -6.48 12.05
CA VAL A 140 14.88 -7.91 12.24
C VAL A 140 14.43 -8.67 11.01
N THR A 141 15.24 -9.61 10.52
CA THR A 141 14.85 -10.44 9.37
C THR A 141 13.73 -11.42 9.72
N SER A 142 12.88 -11.69 8.75
CA SER A 142 11.92 -12.80 8.78
C SER A 142 12.38 -14.02 7.97
N GLY A 143 13.69 -14.08 7.62
CA GLY A 143 14.27 -15.19 6.84
C GLY A 143 14.26 -14.99 5.34
N ASN A 144 14.18 -13.73 4.87
CA ASN A 144 14.24 -13.35 3.46
C ASN A 144 15.31 -12.27 3.23
N GLN A 145 15.31 -11.58 2.08
CA GLN A 145 16.29 -10.54 1.75
C GLN A 145 16.19 -9.25 2.59
N PHE A 146 15.23 -9.15 3.50
CA PHE A 146 15.02 -7.96 4.31
C PHE A 146 15.51 -8.18 5.74
N GLY A 147 16.09 -7.10 6.31
CA GLY A 147 16.48 -7.07 7.71
C GLY A 147 17.77 -7.80 8.04
N ILE A 148 18.16 -7.73 9.29
CA ILE A 148 19.41 -8.25 9.85
C ILE A 148 19.10 -9.47 10.73
N ASP A 149 19.99 -10.47 10.71
CA ASP A 149 19.89 -11.64 11.57
C ASP A 149 20.07 -11.25 13.06
N GLU A 150 19.33 -11.92 13.93
CA GLU A 150 19.33 -11.62 15.35
C GLU A 150 20.73 -11.73 16.00
N ALA A 151 21.55 -12.69 15.57
CA ALA A 151 22.90 -12.83 16.07
C ALA A 151 23.76 -11.60 15.77
N GLU A 152 23.61 -11.05 14.56
CA GLU A 152 24.31 -9.83 14.18
C GLU A 152 23.73 -8.58 14.87
N ILE A 153 22.41 -8.54 15.11
CA ILE A 153 21.79 -7.47 15.90
C ILE A 153 22.33 -7.46 17.33
N ARG A 154 22.46 -8.61 17.99
CA ARG A 154 23.07 -8.72 19.33
C ARG A 154 24.49 -8.13 19.33
N LYS A 155 25.27 -8.40 18.30
CA LYS A 155 26.61 -7.85 18.14
C LYS A 155 26.59 -6.34 17.94
N ILE A 156 25.73 -5.82 17.05
CA ILE A 156 25.54 -4.38 16.85
C ILE A 156 25.22 -3.69 18.18
N ILE A 157 24.29 -4.24 18.96
CA ILE A 157 23.89 -3.68 20.26
C ILE A 157 25.05 -3.71 21.26
N SER A 158 25.82 -4.82 21.35
CA SER A 158 26.96 -4.92 22.23
C SER A 158 28.09 -3.96 21.86
N GLU A 159 28.23 -3.63 20.61
CA GLU A 159 29.28 -2.77 20.05
C GLU A 159 28.78 -1.35 19.69
N ARG A 160 27.57 -0.97 20.11
CA ARG A 160 26.87 0.26 19.66
C ARG A 160 27.69 1.56 19.83
N GLU A 161 28.58 1.59 20.81
CA GLU A 161 29.44 2.76 21.06
C GLU A 161 30.42 3.07 19.91
N LYS A 162 30.61 2.12 18.98
CA LYS A 162 31.36 2.35 17.74
C LYS A 162 30.60 3.26 16.73
N TYR A 163 29.27 3.32 16.85
CA TYR A 163 28.42 4.02 15.90
C TYR A 163 27.94 5.36 16.47
N THR A 164 28.87 6.32 16.57
CA THR A 164 28.65 7.60 17.24
C THR A 164 27.70 8.54 16.53
N GLY A 165 27.40 8.28 15.23
CA GLY A 165 26.47 9.05 14.41
C GLY A 165 25.03 8.55 14.46
N ILE A 166 24.74 7.48 15.22
CA ILE A 166 23.38 6.92 15.32
C ILE A 166 22.98 6.67 16.77
N GLU A 167 21.68 6.76 17.02
CA GLU A 167 21.01 6.35 18.25
C GLU A 167 19.99 5.28 17.90
N ILE A 168 20.13 4.09 18.49
CA ILE A 168 19.20 2.99 18.29
C ILE A 168 17.94 3.26 19.10
N GLU A 169 16.86 3.66 18.42
CA GLU A 169 15.57 3.95 19.00
C GLU A 169 14.75 2.68 19.26
N GLY A 170 14.91 1.69 18.37
CA GLY A 170 14.09 0.50 18.46
C GLY A 170 14.36 -0.52 17.37
N ILE A 171 13.41 -1.42 17.23
CA ILE A 171 13.42 -2.46 16.20
C ILE A 171 12.17 -2.36 15.30
N GLN A 172 12.34 -2.83 14.07
CA GLN A 172 11.28 -2.98 13.09
C GLN A 172 11.16 -4.44 12.65
N PHE A 173 9.96 -4.92 12.44
CA PHE A 173 9.72 -6.28 11.94
C PHE A 173 8.51 -6.36 11.00
N TYR A 174 8.69 -7.06 9.90
CA TYR A 174 7.63 -7.39 8.95
C TYR A 174 7.90 -8.74 8.29
N SER A 175 6.96 -9.67 8.39
CA SER A 175 7.12 -11.05 7.88
C SER A 175 6.26 -11.37 6.67
N GLY A 176 5.41 -10.44 6.22
CA GLY A 176 4.58 -10.64 5.04
C GLY A 176 3.18 -10.03 5.15
N THR A 177 2.49 -10.03 4.03
CA THR A 177 1.15 -9.45 3.87
C THR A 177 0.07 -10.52 3.81
N GLN A 178 -1.20 -10.09 3.92
CA GLN A 178 -2.38 -10.95 3.77
C GLN A 178 -2.45 -12.10 4.78
N LYS A 179 -1.99 -11.84 6.00
CA LYS A 179 -2.07 -12.77 7.12
C LYS A 179 -3.51 -12.90 7.61
N ARG A 180 -4.01 -14.13 7.63
CA ARG A 180 -5.38 -14.46 8.09
C ARG A 180 -5.42 -14.95 9.52
N ASN A 181 -4.27 -15.28 10.09
CA ASN A 181 -4.16 -15.98 11.36
C ASN A 181 -3.53 -15.09 12.43
N LEU A 182 -4.30 -14.70 13.42
CA LEU A 182 -3.83 -13.91 14.56
C LEU A 182 -2.83 -14.66 15.44
N SER A 183 -2.89 -16.02 15.50
CA SER A 183 -1.93 -16.78 16.28
C SER A 183 -0.50 -16.63 15.75
N GLN A 184 -0.32 -16.54 14.43
CA GLN A 184 1.00 -16.23 13.85
C GLN A 184 1.51 -14.86 14.33
N MET A 185 0.66 -13.84 14.32
CA MET A 185 1.04 -12.49 14.79
C MET A 185 1.36 -12.50 16.29
N GLN A 186 0.63 -13.28 17.06
CA GLN A 186 0.88 -13.45 18.49
C GLN A 186 2.25 -14.11 18.76
N GLU A 187 2.59 -15.14 17.99
CA GLU A 187 3.89 -15.81 18.10
C GLU A 187 5.04 -14.86 17.74
N GLU A 188 4.89 -14.12 16.63
CA GLU A 188 5.87 -13.11 16.22
C GLU A 188 6.07 -12.03 17.31
N LEU A 189 4.98 -11.46 17.82
CA LEU A 189 5.05 -10.41 18.84
C LEU A 189 5.63 -10.91 20.17
N LYS A 190 5.30 -12.13 20.61
CA LYS A 190 5.91 -12.74 21.80
C LYS A 190 7.40 -12.98 21.62
N HIS A 191 7.81 -13.39 20.42
CA HIS A 191 9.22 -13.58 20.10
C HIS A 191 9.96 -12.23 20.16
N LEU A 192 9.42 -11.20 19.51
CA LEU A 192 10.00 -9.85 19.52
C LEU A 192 10.05 -9.26 20.94
N ASP A 193 9.02 -9.46 21.74
CA ASP A 193 8.97 -9.02 23.15
C ASP A 193 10.11 -9.66 23.98
N THR A 194 10.41 -10.93 23.74
CA THR A 194 11.53 -11.65 24.38
C THR A 194 12.87 -11.13 23.86
N PHE A 195 12.98 -10.96 22.55
CA PHE A 195 14.19 -10.48 21.91
C PHE A 195 14.55 -9.03 22.32
N ILE A 196 13.56 -8.15 22.42
CA ILE A 196 13.79 -6.78 22.92
C ILE A 196 14.43 -6.79 24.31
N ARG A 197 13.90 -7.57 25.27
CA ARG A 197 14.48 -7.67 26.63
C ARG A 197 15.90 -8.19 26.62
N GLU A 198 16.18 -9.17 25.78
CA GLU A 198 17.54 -9.67 25.61
C GLU A 198 18.49 -8.56 25.08
N LEU A 199 18.05 -7.77 24.11
CA LEU A 199 18.83 -6.65 23.56
C LEU A 199 19.07 -5.57 24.62
N GLU A 200 18.08 -5.26 25.45
CA GLU A 200 18.19 -4.31 26.56
C GLU A 200 19.21 -4.76 27.61
N GLU A 201 19.23 -6.07 27.96
CA GLU A 201 20.19 -6.65 28.87
C GLU A 201 21.61 -6.60 28.29
N ILE A 202 21.82 -7.00 27.04
CA ILE A 202 23.12 -6.96 26.34
C ILE A 202 23.65 -5.53 26.23
N GLY A 203 22.77 -4.60 25.85
CA GLY A 203 23.13 -3.21 25.60
C GLY A 203 23.23 -2.36 26.87
N GLY A 204 22.56 -2.72 27.96
CA GLY A 204 22.34 -1.80 29.07
C GLY A 204 21.62 -0.52 28.64
N MET A 205 20.67 -0.65 27.73
CA MET A 205 19.91 0.45 27.13
C MET A 205 18.45 0.07 27.02
N GLU A 206 17.58 1.06 26.89
CA GLU A 206 16.16 0.88 26.65
C GLU A 206 15.87 0.88 25.14
N ILE A 207 15.07 -0.07 24.68
CA ILE A 207 14.44 -0.08 23.36
C ILE A 207 13.12 0.65 23.48
N ARG A 208 13.02 1.82 22.87
CA ARG A 208 11.85 2.71 23.06
C ARG A 208 10.72 2.48 22.04
N THR A 209 11.05 1.87 20.89
CA THR A 209 10.05 1.70 19.80
C THR A 209 10.10 0.28 19.23
N LEU A 210 8.93 -0.33 19.11
CA LEU A 210 8.68 -1.50 18.28
C LEU A 210 7.79 -1.08 17.10
N GLU A 211 8.35 -1.07 15.89
CA GLU A 211 7.56 -0.92 14.66
C GLU A 211 7.26 -2.30 14.07
N TYR A 212 5.99 -2.64 14.00
CA TYR A 212 5.54 -3.95 13.56
C TYR A 212 4.57 -3.86 12.39
N GLY A 213 4.85 -4.60 11.32
CA GLY A 213 3.94 -4.75 10.19
C GLY A 213 3.02 -5.95 10.35
N PRO A 214 1.76 -5.79 10.79
CA PRO A 214 0.85 -6.91 11.03
C PRO A 214 0.46 -7.64 9.75
N GLY A 215 0.50 -6.96 8.60
CA GLY A 215 0.13 -7.56 7.32
C GLY A 215 -1.30 -8.07 7.27
N PHE A 216 -2.25 -7.40 7.91
CA PHE A 216 -3.65 -7.78 7.98
C PHE A 216 -4.24 -8.12 6.62
N PHE A 217 -5.09 -9.14 6.63
CA PHE A 217 -5.77 -9.62 5.44
C PHE A 217 -6.80 -8.64 4.91
N VAL A 218 -6.77 -8.42 3.58
CA VAL A 218 -7.79 -7.68 2.83
C VAL A 218 -8.51 -8.64 1.91
N PRO A 219 -9.84 -8.79 2.01
CA PRO A 219 -10.61 -9.65 1.12
C PRO A 219 -10.80 -8.97 -0.24
N TYR A 220 -10.09 -9.41 -1.26
CA TYR A 220 -10.18 -8.87 -2.62
C TYR A 220 -11.24 -9.55 -3.49
N PHE A 221 -11.60 -10.78 -3.15
CA PHE A 221 -12.45 -11.61 -3.99
C PHE A 221 -13.75 -11.97 -3.28
N VAL A 222 -14.83 -12.14 -4.05
CA VAL A 222 -16.18 -12.42 -3.54
C VAL A 222 -16.22 -13.64 -2.59
N LYS A 223 -15.37 -14.64 -2.84
CA LYS A 223 -15.29 -15.84 -2.00
C LYS A 223 -14.35 -15.71 -0.80
N ASP A 224 -13.66 -14.59 -0.65
CA ASP A 224 -12.78 -14.34 0.49
C ASP A 224 -13.61 -14.17 1.77
N LYS A 225 -13.25 -14.96 2.78
CA LYS A 225 -13.82 -14.81 4.13
C LYS A 225 -12.87 -13.96 4.97
N SER A 226 -13.39 -13.00 5.68
CA SER A 226 -12.65 -12.15 6.61
C SER A 226 -13.45 -11.95 7.89
N MET A 227 -12.72 -11.76 8.98
CA MET A 227 -13.26 -11.25 10.23
C MET A 227 -13.70 -9.79 10.06
N ARG A 228 -14.66 -9.34 10.83
CA ARG A 228 -14.99 -7.89 10.86
C ARG A 228 -13.81 -7.10 11.43
N THR A 229 -13.61 -5.89 10.93
CA THR A 229 -12.45 -5.07 11.32
C THR A 229 -12.36 -4.85 12.82
N GLU A 230 -13.50 -4.55 13.47
CA GLU A 230 -13.54 -4.30 14.91
C GLU A 230 -13.20 -5.52 15.74
N GLU A 231 -13.66 -6.70 15.31
CA GLU A 231 -13.38 -7.98 15.95
C GLU A 231 -11.89 -8.34 15.79
N LEU A 232 -11.36 -8.23 14.55
CA LEU A 232 -9.95 -8.45 14.26
C LEU A 232 -9.04 -7.56 15.12
N LEU A 233 -9.34 -6.27 15.17
CA LEU A 233 -8.52 -5.29 15.92
C LEU A 233 -8.71 -5.45 17.42
N GLY A 234 -9.89 -5.84 17.90
CA GLY A 234 -10.13 -6.15 19.32
C GLY A 234 -9.26 -7.32 19.79
N GLU A 235 -9.29 -8.44 19.07
CA GLU A 235 -8.43 -9.61 19.39
C GLU A 235 -6.92 -9.26 19.24
N PHE A 236 -6.56 -8.41 18.27
CA PHE A 236 -5.16 -7.99 18.11
C PHE A 236 -4.70 -7.08 19.27
N VAL A 237 -5.55 -6.21 19.77
CA VAL A 237 -5.26 -5.37 20.97
C VAL A 237 -5.05 -6.25 22.21
N GLU A 238 -5.80 -7.33 22.38
CA GLU A 238 -5.58 -8.28 23.48
C GLU A 238 -4.18 -8.93 23.40
N ILE A 239 -3.68 -9.19 22.17
CA ILE A 239 -2.32 -9.68 21.96
C ILE A 239 -1.30 -8.62 22.40
N LEU A 240 -1.50 -7.34 22.01
CA LEU A 240 -0.61 -6.23 22.40
C LEU A 240 -0.60 -6.04 23.93
N ASP A 241 -1.75 -6.15 24.58
CA ASP A 241 -1.87 -6.02 26.03
C ASP A 241 -1.13 -7.11 26.81
N GLY A 242 -0.94 -8.27 26.18
CA GLY A 242 -0.17 -9.39 26.72
C GLY A 242 1.35 -9.23 26.68
N LEU A 243 1.89 -8.19 26.00
CA LEU A 243 3.31 -7.95 25.89
C LEU A 243 3.89 -7.33 27.18
N GLN A 244 5.13 -7.66 27.49
CA GLN A 244 5.87 -7.03 28.58
C GLN A 244 6.51 -5.71 28.14
N PHE A 245 6.80 -5.54 26.87
CA PHE A 245 7.27 -4.30 26.27
C PHE A 245 6.35 -3.13 26.60
N LYS A 246 6.91 -2.03 27.09
CA LYS A 246 6.15 -0.84 27.53
C LYS A 246 6.48 0.41 26.73
N GLY A 247 7.37 0.28 25.76
CA GLY A 247 7.70 1.36 24.83
C GLY A 247 6.57 1.63 23.82
N ARG A 248 6.86 2.48 22.89
CA ARG A 248 5.95 2.87 21.82
C ARG A 248 5.79 1.74 20.79
N ILE A 249 4.58 1.33 20.52
CA ILE A 249 4.25 0.39 19.44
C ILE A 249 3.72 1.18 18.23
N VAL A 250 4.30 0.96 17.07
CA VAL A 250 3.89 1.55 15.80
C VAL A 250 3.51 0.42 14.84
N LEU A 251 2.31 0.50 14.26
CA LEU A 251 1.85 -0.49 13.28
C LEU A 251 2.02 0.04 11.87
N GLU A 252 2.92 -0.57 11.10
CA GLU A 252 3.13 -0.26 9.69
C GLU A 252 2.02 -0.91 8.85
N MET A 253 1.16 -0.10 8.25
CA MET A 253 0.04 -0.56 7.43
C MET A 253 -0.07 0.23 6.14
N GLY A 254 -0.15 -0.46 4.99
CA GLY A 254 -0.41 0.15 3.69
C GLY A 254 -1.72 -0.36 3.11
N ARG A 255 -1.69 -1.60 2.63
CA ARG A 255 -2.80 -2.29 1.98
C ARG A 255 -4.11 -2.23 2.78
N PHE A 256 -4.04 -2.52 4.06
CA PHE A 256 -5.20 -2.59 4.94
C PHE A 256 -5.95 -1.26 5.02
N LEU A 257 -5.23 -0.13 5.04
CA LEU A 257 -5.82 1.21 5.12
C LEU A 257 -6.34 1.71 3.77
N ALA A 258 -5.65 1.38 2.66
CA ALA A 258 -5.90 2.00 1.37
C ALA A 258 -6.83 1.18 0.45
N ALA A 259 -6.85 -0.15 0.55
CA ALA A 259 -7.47 -0.99 -0.48
C ALA A 259 -8.95 -0.67 -0.72
N SER A 260 -9.74 -0.48 0.35
CA SER A 260 -11.20 -0.35 0.27
C SER A 260 -11.69 0.94 -0.38
N CYS A 261 -10.85 2.00 -0.42
CA CYS A 261 -11.27 3.31 -0.93
C CYS A 261 -11.13 3.45 -2.46
N GLY A 262 -10.46 2.52 -3.13
CA GLY A 262 -10.16 2.64 -4.55
C GLY A 262 -11.11 1.88 -5.44
N TYR A 263 -11.44 2.51 -6.55
CA TYR A 263 -12.21 1.98 -7.66
C TYR A 263 -11.43 2.12 -8.96
N TYR A 264 -11.52 1.12 -9.83
CA TYR A 264 -10.99 1.17 -11.18
C TYR A 264 -12.15 1.05 -12.16
N ILE A 265 -12.26 1.99 -13.06
CA ILE A 265 -13.35 2.12 -14.01
C ILE A 265 -12.82 1.88 -15.42
N THR A 266 -13.46 0.99 -16.15
CA THR A 266 -13.08 0.62 -17.53
C THR A 266 -14.32 0.32 -18.36
N SER A 267 -14.24 0.52 -19.67
CA SER A 267 -15.36 0.31 -20.58
C SER A 267 -15.16 -0.90 -21.47
N ILE A 268 -16.27 -1.54 -21.85
CA ILE A 268 -16.30 -2.58 -22.88
C ILE A 268 -16.12 -1.92 -24.25
N VAL A 269 -15.04 -2.27 -24.96
CA VAL A 269 -14.72 -1.72 -26.28
C VAL A 269 -14.92 -2.70 -27.41
N ASP A 270 -14.91 -4.00 -27.13
CA ASP A 270 -15.19 -5.04 -28.12
C ASP A 270 -15.75 -6.30 -27.46
N MET A 271 -16.50 -7.08 -28.21
CA MET A 271 -17.08 -8.34 -27.77
C MET A 271 -17.03 -9.37 -28.87
N LYS A 272 -16.67 -10.60 -28.54
CA LYS A 272 -16.61 -11.70 -29.54
C LYS A 272 -16.78 -13.08 -28.90
N VAL A 273 -17.16 -14.03 -29.74
CA VAL A 273 -17.19 -15.45 -29.36
C VAL A 273 -16.24 -16.20 -30.29
N ASN A 274 -15.21 -16.82 -29.72
CA ASN A 274 -14.27 -17.65 -30.46
C ASN A 274 -14.30 -19.08 -29.92
N LYS A 275 -14.60 -20.05 -30.78
CA LYS A 275 -14.70 -21.46 -30.39
C LYS A 275 -15.57 -21.66 -29.13
N GLU A 276 -16.77 -21.08 -29.18
CA GLU A 276 -17.77 -21.13 -28.11
C GLU A 276 -17.37 -20.40 -26.80
N GLN A 277 -16.19 -19.76 -26.76
CA GLN A 277 -15.73 -18.98 -25.60
C GLN A 277 -16.07 -17.50 -25.82
N PRO A 278 -16.87 -16.89 -24.95
CA PRO A 278 -17.20 -15.46 -25.02
C PRO A 278 -16.08 -14.62 -24.37
N TYR A 279 -15.74 -13.53 -25.05
CA TYR A 279 -14.70 -12.58 -24.63
C TYR A 279 -15.24 -11.16 -24.68
N VAL A 280 -15.01 -10.41 -23.63
CA VAL A 280 -15.16 -8.96 -23.54
C VAL A 280 -13.77 -8.35 -23.53
N ILE A 281 -13.54 -7.35 -24.37
CA ILE A 281 -12.30 -6.57 -24.37
C ILE A 281 -12.59 -5.21 -23.72
N LEU A 282 -11.77 -4.87 -22.76
CA LEU A 282 -11.84 -3.62 -22.01
C LEU A 282 -10.76 -2.66 -22.52
N ASP A 283 -10.97 -1.35 -22.37
CA ASP A 283 -9.99 -0.32 -22.71
C ASP A 283 -8.79 -0.25 -21.76
N GLY A 284 -8.89 -0.88 -20.58
CA GLY A 284 -7.78 -1.15 -19.66
C GLY A 284 -7.46 -2.64 -19.56
N GLY A 285 -6.58 -3.03 -18.65
CA GLY A 285 -6.17 -4.43 -18.49
C GLY A 285 -5.30 -4.65 -17.27
N ILE A 286 -4.53 -5.74 -17.27
CA ILE A 286 -3.61 -6.08 -16.17
C ILE A 286 -2.48 -5.05 -15.98
N ASN A 287 -2.26 -4.16 -16.94
CA ASN A 287 -1.37 -3.02 -16.80
C ASN A 287 -1.87 -1.95 -15.82
N HIS A 288 -3.16 -1.95 -15.53
CA HIS A 288 -3.77 -0.99 -14.61
C HIS A 288 -4.40 -1.66 -13.39
N LEU A 289 -4.87 -2.90 -13.50
CA LEU A 289 -5.58 -3.60 -12.44
C LEU A 289 -4.80 -4.81 -11.96
N ASN A 290 -4.36 -4.76 -10.71
CA ASN A 290 -3.62 -5.84 -10.06
C ASN A 290 -4.20 -6.13 -8.68
N TYR A 291 -4.59 -7.39 -8.45
CA TYR A 291 -5.04 -7.88 -7.15
C TYR A 291 -4.04 -8.89 -6.60
N TYR A 292 -3.58 -8.65 -5.38
CA TYR A 292 -2.72 -9.61 -4.70
C TYR A 292 -3.39 -10.99 -4.57
N GLY A 293 -2.68 -12.01 -4.99
CA GLY A 293 -3.16 -13.40 -4.92
C GLY A 293 -4.16 -13.80 -6.01
N GLN A 294 -4.38 -12.95 -7.04
CA GLN A 294 -5.06 -13.40 -8.26
C GLN A 294 -4.22 -14.50 -8.95
N ALA A 295 -4.82 -15.64 -9.18
CA ALA A 295 -4.16 -16.77 -9.82
C ALA A 295 -4.89 -17.14 -11.12
N MET A 296 -4.18 -17.07 -12.24
CA MET A 296 -4.69 -17.47 -13.58
C MET A 296 -6.05 -16.84 -13.95
N ALA A 297 -6.38 -15.66 -13.41
CA ALA A 297 -7.66 -14.96 -13.57
C ALA A 297 -8.90 -15.76 -13.12
N MET A 298 -8.74 -16.68 -12.16
CA MET A 298 -9.81 -17.58 -11.71
C MET A 298 -10.65 -17.05 -10.55
N LYS A 299 -10.17 -15.99 -9.86
CA LYS A 299 -10.88 -15.42 -8.72
C LYS A 299 -11.70 -14.22 -9.18
N HIS A 300 -12.95 -14.16 -8.73
CA HIS A 300 -13.86 -13.05 -9.07
C HIS A 300 -13.68 -11.90 -8.08
N PRO A 301 -13.16 -10.74 -8.51
CA PRO A 301 -13.11 -9.54 -7.68
C PRO A 301 -14.52 -8.97 -7.49
N TYR A 302 -14.66 -8.06 -6.54
CA TYR A 302 -15.86 -7.23 -6.46
C TYR A 302 -15.88 -6.28 -7.65
N CYS A 303 -16.91 -6.42 -8.49
CA CYS A 303 -17.04 -5.63 -9.71
C CYS A 303 -18.52 -5.50 -10.07
N SER A 304 -18.97 -4.29 -10.37
CA SER A 304 -20.30 -3.99 -10.84
C SER A 304 -20.31 -3.65 -12.31
N GLN A 305 -21.38 -4.01 -13.00
CA GLN A 305 -21.63 -3.66 -14.39
C GLN A 305 -22.67 -2.55 -14.46
N LEU A 306 -22.34 -1.45 -15.13
CA LEU A 306 -23.22 -0.33 -15.38
C LEU A 306 -23.44 -0.20 -16.90
N ASP A 307 -24.55 0.38 -17.31
CA ASP A 307 -24.72 0.84 -18.69
C ASP A 307 -23.92 2.13 -18.96
N PHE A 308 -23.92 2.60 -20.19
CA PHE A 308 -23.21 3.83 -20.58
C PHE A 308 -23.76 5.10 -19.91
N GLU A 309 -24.98 5.05 -19.35
CA GLU A 309 -25.59 6.12 -18.56
C GLU A 309 -25.27 6.00 -17.06
N GLY A 310 -24.54 4.93 -16.65
CA GLY A 310 -24.12 4.68 -15.29
C GLY A 310 -25.18 4.02 -14.40
N HIS A 311 -26.23 3.48 -14.97
CA HIS A 311 -27.22 2.72 -14.23
C HIS A 311 -26.74 1.27 -14.07
N GLU A 312 -26.89 0.73 -12.88
CA GLU A 312 -26.56 -0.67 -12.61
C GLU A 312 -27.43 -1.61 -13.45
N LYS A 313 -26.78 -2.53 -14.15
CA LYS A 313 -27.49 -3.53 -14.94
C LYS A 313 -28.11 -4.58 -14.05
N THR A 314 -29.40 -4.67 -14.08
CA THR A 314 -30.23 -5.64 -13.36
C THR A 314 -30.93 -6.59 -14.35
N GLY A 315 -31.40 -7.75 -13.89
CA GLY A 315 -32.12 -8.74 -14.69
C GLY A 315 -31.60 -10.16 -14.50
N ASP A 316 -32.35 -11.14 -15.01
CA ASP A 316 -32.09 -12.55 -14.78
C ASP A 316 -31.20 -13.24 -15.82
N GLU A 317 -30.96 -12.60 -16.97
CA GLU A 317 -30.14 -13.15 -18.06
C GLU A 317 -28.65 -12.89 -17.80
N GLU A 318 -28.02 -13.77 -17.03
CA GLU A 318 -26.60 -13.76 -16.73
C GLU A 318 -25.85 -14.70 -17.67
N GLN A 319 -24.78 -14.23 -18.27
CA GLN A 319 -23.85 -14.98 -19.10
C GLN A 319 -22.44 -14.84 -18.59
N HIS A 320 -21.63 -15.88 -18.72
CA HIS A 320 -20.25 -15.90 -18.24
C HIS A 320 -19.28 -15.51 -19.35
N TRP A 321 -18.50 -14.46 -19.12
CA TRP A 321 -17.57 -13.86 -20.08
C TRP A 321 -16.12 -13.87 -19.56
N ASN A 322 -15.16 -14.01 -20.46
CA ASN A 322 -13.76 -13.79 -20.13
C ASN A 322 -13.47 -12.29 -20.31
N LEU A 323 -13.12 -11.59 -19.22
CA LEU A 323 -12.78 -10.17 -19.24
C LEU A 323 -11.29 -10.04 -19.58
N CYS A 324 -10.99 -9.50 -20.74
CA CYS A 324 -9.64 -9.30 -21.27
C CYS A 324 -9.36 -7.79 -21.39
N GLY A 325 -8.10 -7.41 -21.19
CA GLY A 325 -7.67 -6.04 -21.40
C GLY A 325 -7.26 -5.74 -22.85
N ALA A 326 -6.68 -4.55 -23.02
CA ALA A 326 -6.27 -4.00 -24.32
C ALA A 326 -4.82 -4.30 -24.71
N LEU A 327 -4.11 -5.13 -23.96
CA LEU A 327 -2.73 -5.51 -24.27
C LEU A 327 -2.68 -6.67 -25.25
N CYS A 328 -1.75 -6.60 -26.22
CA CYS A 328 -1.50 -7.67 -27.18
C CYS A 328 -0.67 -8.80 -26.54
N THR A 329 -1.22 -9.44 -25.51
CA THR A 329 -0.65 -10.62 -24.84
C THR A 329 -1.75 -11.53 -24.36
N VAL A 330 -1.53 -12.84 -24.45
CA VAL A 330 -2.49 -13.87 -23.99
C VAL A 330 -2.69 -13.86 -22.46
N SER A 331 -1.79 -13.22 -21.72
CA SER A 331 -1.87 -13.08 -20.27
C SER A 331 -2.79 -11.93 -19.81
N ASP A 332 -3.23 -11.05 -20.73
CA ASP A 332 -4.12 -9.93 -20.37
C ASP A 332 -5.57 -10.38 -20.20
N VAL A 333 -5.76 -11.24 -19.22
CA VAL A 333 -7.06 -11.73 -18.78
C VAL A 333 -7.23 -11.34 -17.33
N ILE A 334 -8.15 -10.42 -17.08
CA ILE A 334 -8.44 -9.92 -15.72
C ILE A 334 -9.21 -10.97 -14.92
N VAL A 335 -10.29 -11.50 -15.51
CA VAL A 335 -11.14 -12.52 -14.90
C VAL A 335 -11.69 -13.45 -15.97
N LYS A 336 -11.67 -14.75 -15.68
CA LYS A 336 -12.33 -15.78 -16.50
C LYS A 336 -13.74 -16.05 -15.96
N GLN A 337 -14.66 -16.33 -16.88
CA GLN A 337 -16.03 -16.74 -16.59
C GLN A 337 -16.73 -15.78 -15.61
N PHE A 338 -16.54 -14.48 -15.81
CA PHE A 338 -17.19 -13.45 -15.00
C PHE A 338 -18.65 -13.29 -15.43
N PRO A 339 -19.62 -13.26 -14.50
CA PRO A 339 -21.03 -13.11 -14.82
C PRO A 339 -21.33 -11.67 -15.27
N LEU A 340 -21.83 -11.50 -16.47
CA LEU A 340 -22.34 -10.22 -16.99
C LEU A 340 -23.79 -10.36 -17.43
N ARG A 341 -24.56 -9.29 -17.26
CA ARG A 341 -25.97 -9.22 -17.66
C ARG A 341 -26.13 -8.45 -18.95
N ASN A 342 -26.49 -9.15 -20.02
CA ASN A 342 -26.69 -8.57 -21.35
C ASN A 342 -25.66 -7.47 -21.69
N PRO A 343 -24.34 -7.82 -21.70
CA PRO A 343 -23.28 -6.85 -21.89
C PRO A 343 -23.37 -6.21 -23.26
N LYS A 344 -22.99 -4.93 -23.34
CA LYS A 344 -22.93 -4.14 -24.58
C LYS A 344 -21.63 -3.36 -24.66
N ILE A 345 -21.22 -3.01 -25.86
CA ILE A 345 -20.14 -2.04 -26.07
C ILE A 345 -20.54 -0.73 -25.39
N CYS A 346 -19.57 -0.07 -24.75
CA CYS A 346 -19.72 1.11 -23.89
C CYS A 346 -20.33 0.84 -22.51
N ASP A 347 -20.68 -0.41 -22.14
CA ASP A 347 -20.96 -0.72 -20.75
C ASP A 347 -19.69 -0.50 -19.90
N ILE A 348 -19.90 -0.09 -18.67
CA ILE A 348 -18.85 0.27 -17.73
C ILE A 348 -18.71 -0.83 -16.67
N LEU A 349 -17.48 -1.24 -16.40
CA LEU A 349 -17.16 -2.11 -15.28
C LEU A 349 -16.43 -1.32 -14.19
N VAL A 350 -16.94 -1.40 -12.96
CA VAL A 350 -16.39 -0.75 -11.79
C VAL A 350 -15.79 -1.83 -10.87
N PHE A 351 -14.47 -1.95 -10.89
CA PHE A 351 -13.74 -2.85 -10.00
C PHE A 351 -13.46 -2.15 -8.68
N GLU A 352 -13.77 -2.83 -7.57
CA GLU A 352 -13.62 -2.30 -6.22
C GLU A 352 -12.32 -2.76 -5.56
N ARG A 353 -11.99 -2.12 -4.41
CA ARG A 353 -10.83 -2.46 -3.57
C ARG A 353 -9.49 -2.33 -4.27
N VAL A 354 -9.37 -1.38 -5.16
CA VAL A 354 -8.18 -1.10 -5.96
C VAL A 354 -7.31 0.02 -5.36
N GLY A 355 -7.63 0.47 -4.16
CA GLY A 355 -6.94 1.58 -3.50
C GLY A 355 -5.49 1.31 -3.12
N ALA A 356 -5.05 0.06 -3.16
CA ALA A 356 -3.68 -0.33 -2.81
C ALA A 356 -2.98 -1.05 -3.96
N TYR A 357 -1.79 -0.58 -4.31
CA TYR A 357 -0.83 -1.12 -5.28
C TYR A 357 -1.25 -1.04 -6.75
N SER A 358 -2.50 -1.28 -7.14
CA SER A 358 -2.90 -1.28 -8.55
C SER A 358 -2.44 -0.04 -9.33
N VAL A 359 -2.41 1.12 -8.69
CA VAL A 359 -1.97 2.38 -9.31
C VAL A 359 -0.44 2.48 -9.49
N THR A 360 0.35 1.58 -8.91
CA THR A 360 1.83 1.63 -8.92
C THR A 360 2.51 0.34 -9.36
N GLU A 361 1.88 -0.81 -9.27
CA GLU A 361 2.48 -2.12 -9.58
C GLU A 361 2.18 -2.66 -10.99
N GLY A 362 1.59 -1.85 -11.87
CA GLY A 362 1.23 -2.29 -13.22
C GLY A 362 2.41 -2.39 -14.19
N ILE A 363 2.18 -3.03 -15.34
CA ILE A 363 3.13 -3.12 -16.45
C ILE A 363 2.98 -1.88 -17.34
N TYR A 364 3.26 -0.71 -16.81
CA TYR A 364 2.83 0.58 -17.37
C TYR A 364 3.42 0.95 -18.72
N LEU A 365 4.62 0.49 -19.05
CA LEU A 365 5.31 0.86 -20.29
C LEU A 365 5.08 -0.11 -21.45
N PHE A 366 4.52 -1.30 -21.18
CA PHE A 366 4.29 -2.28 -22.21
C PHE A 366 3.27 -1.78 -23.24
N LEU A 367 3.64 -1.82 -24.51
CA LEU A 367 2.86 -1.32 -25.65
C LEU A 367 2.58 0.19 -25.64
N SER A 368 3.28 0.96 -24.83
CA SER A 368 3.16 2.43 -24.72
C SER A 368 1.71 2.91 -24.55
N ARG A 369 0.91 2.14 -23.79
CA ARG A 369 -0.48 2.52 -23.47
C ARG A 369 -0.49 3.72 -22.51
N PRO A 370 -1.42 4.67 -22.65
CA PRO A 370 -1.55 5.78 -21.73
C PRO A 370 -1.83 5.31 -20.30
N LEU A 371 -1.27 6.03 -19.31
CA LEU A 371 -1.67 5.84 -17.90
C LEU A 371 -3.06 6.41 -17.69
N PRO A 372 -3.88 5.76 -16.84
CA PRO A 372 -5.24 6.21 -16.53
C PRO A 372 -5.28 7.57 -15.82
N LYS A 373 -6.38 8.27 -15.94
CA LYS A 373 -6.68 9.42 -15.06
C LYS A 373 -6.88 8.95 -13.63
N ILE A 374 -6.57 9.84 -12.67
CA ILE A 374 -6.78 9.61 -11.25
C ILE A 374 -7.63 10.73 -10.69
N TYR A 375 -8.70 10.35 -10.01
CA TYR A 375 -9.61 11.26 -9.35
C TYR A 375 -9.66 11.00 -7.85
N PHE A 376 -9.81 12.06 -7.07
CA PHE A 376 -10.33 12.00 -5.71
C PHE A 376 -11.80 12.31 -5.71
N TRP A 377 -12.53 11.69 -4.81
CA TRP A 377 -13.91 11.99 -4.56
C TRP A 377 -14.17 12.19 -3.06
N THR A 378 -14.97 13.21 -2.74
CA THR A 378 -15.59 13.41 -1.43
C THR A 378 -17.05 13.78 -1.62
N GLN A 379 -17.88 13.53 -0.63
CA GLN A 379 -19.27 13.98 -0.66
C GLN A 379 -19.39 15.51 -0.65
N ALA A 380 -18.44 16.20 0.01
CA ALA A 380 -18.46 17.66 0.14
C ALA A 380 -18.01 18.38 -1.13
N ASP A 381 -16.91 17.94 -1.76
CA ASP A 381 -16.26 18.66 -2.85
C ASP A 381 -16.56 18.01 -4.22
N GLY A 382 -17.12 16.81 -4.22
CA GLY A 382 -17.35 16.02 -5.42
C GLY A 382 -16.08 15.44 -6.01
N LEU A 383 -16.08 15.29 -7.35
CA LEU A 383 -14.97 14.68 -8.09
C LEU A 383 -13.91 15.71 -8.45
N HIS A 384 -12.66 15.40 -8.09
CA HIS A 384 -11.49 16.23 -8.37
C HIS A 384 -10.43 15.44 -9.16
N LEU A 385 -9.97 15.97 -10.31
CA LEU A 385 -8.86 15.38 -11.09
C LEU A 385 -7.54 15.63 -10.38
N VAL A 386 -6.84 14.55 -10.00
CA VAL A 386 -5.55 14.58 -9.30
C VAL A 386 -4.39 14.42 -10.27
N ARG A 387 -4.53 13.53 -11.24
CA ARG A 387 -3.56 13.29 -12.31
C ARG A 387 -4.31 13.01 -13.61
N ASP A 388 -3.96 13.74 -14.64
CA ASP A 388 -4.46 13.48 -16.00
C ASP A 388 -3.83 12.20 -16.59
N GLY A 389 -4.41 11.69 -17.65
CA GLY A 389 -3.82 10.61 -18.44
C GLY A 389 -2.45 11.00 -18.95
N ILE A 390 -1.49 10.07 -18.92
CA ILE A 390 -0.12 10.32 -19.37
C ILE A 390 0.18 9.39 -20.54
N HIS A 391 0.58 9.95 -21.67
CA HIS A 391 1.10 9.19 -22.79
C HIS A 391 2.49 8.64 -22.44
N THR A 392 2.70 7.34 -22.61
CA THR A 392 3.95 6.66 -22.22
C THR A 392 4.89 6.37 -23.40
N ASP A 393 4.47 6.69 -24.62
CA ASP A 393 5.28 6.57 -25.85
C ASP A 393 6.57 7.37 -25.77
N ILE A 394 6.55 8.55 -25.17
CA ILE A 394 7.73 9.39 -24.93
C ILE A 394 8.78 8.73 -24.03
N LEU A 395 8.38 7.75 -23.21
CA LEU A 395 9.30 7.00 -22.33
C LEU A 395 9.91 5.78 -23.04
N ASN A 396 9.36 5.39 -24.19
CA ASN A 396 9.75 4.22 -24.98
C ASN A 396 10.33 4.59 -26.35
N SER A 397 10.66 5.85 -26.59
CA SER A 397 11.24 6.37 -27.84
C SER A 397 12.56 7.08 -27.59
N GLU A 398 13.39 7.18 -28.65
CA GLU A 398 14.56 8.05 -28.64
C GLU A 398 14.13 9.54 -28.55
N ASN A 399 14.86 10.33 -27.77
CA ASN A 399 14.65 11.78 -27.63
C ASN A 399 15.26 12.53 -28.78
#